data_33da30ac343950bfabd457ebea57549d
#
_entry.id   33da30ac343950bfabd457ebea57549d
#
_cell.length_a   1.000
_cell.length_b   1.000
_cell.length_c   1.000
_cell.angle_alpha   90.00
_cell.angle_beta   90.00
_cell.angle_gamma   90.00
#
_symmetry.space_group_name_H-M   'P 1'
#
loop_
_entity.id
_entity.type
_entity.pdbx_description
1 polymer ?
#
loop_
_entity_poly.entity_id
_entity_poly.type
_entity_poly.pdbx_seq_one_letter_code
_entity_poly.pdbx_strand_id
1 'polypeptide(L)'
;AKFLRMSDGTPTYPVVLLMGISAWQFVQESTSVGLRAIVDRGDLLRKIHFPNYIVVVSSTIGALISFAINFVVVLLFALFTHVHFTWRVLLLPLNFIQLYIIALGLALLLSTMYVYFRDISHIWDVLQQVLFYAMPIIYPLSMVIGNNSLRGYGLLIAKIQLLNPIAQVIQDIRHNLIAPETQPTIWTMTSNPLLRAVPIVLSILILVLGVYVFKRNNRKFAEV
;
A
#
# COMPACT_ATOMS: atom_id res chain seq x y z
N ALA A 1 14.51 14.68 22.28
CA ALA A 1 13.16 14.74 22.88
C ALA A 1 12.13 15.51 22.02
N LYS A 2 12.52 16.33 21.03
CA LYS A 2 11.56 17.04 20.16
C LYS A 2 11.02 16.24 18.97
N PHE A 3 11.67 15.13 18.60
CA PHE A 3 11.22 14.25 17.51
C PHE A 3 9.98 13.41 17.87
N LEU A 4 9.66 13.26 19.15
CA LEU A 4 8.50 12.48 19.63
C LEU A 4 7.17 13.26 19.64
N ARG A 5 7.13 14.49 19.12
CA ARG A 5 5.87 15.24 18.95
C ARG A 5 5.00 14.75 17.78
N MET A 6 5.43 13.75 17.02
CA MET A 6 4.61 13.08 16.00
C MET A 6 3.68 12.00 16.59
N SER A 7 3.78 11.72 17.88
CA SER A 7 2.89 10.78 18.57
C SER A 7 1.54 11.44 18.85
N ASP A 8 0.46 10.68 18.70
CA ASP A 8 -0.88 11.06 19.15
C ASP A 8 -1.04 10.98 20.69
N GLY A 9 0.06 10.71 21.40
CA GLY A 9 0.08 10.57 22.86
C GLY A 9 -0.42 9.22 23.38
N THR A 10 -0.84 8.32 22.49
CA THR A 10 -1.32 6.99 22.89
C THR A 10 -0.15 5.99 23.04
N PRO A 11 -0.21 5.07 24.01
CA PRO A 11 0.83 4.04 24.19
C PRO A 11 0.86 3.07 23.00
N THR A 12 -0.18 2.97 22.20
CA THR A 12 -0.31 2.10 21.03
C THR A 12 0.29 2.69 19.76
N TYR A 13 0.71 3.97 19.76
CA TYR A 13 1.27 4.65 18.59
C TYR A 13 2.43 3.92 17.92
N PRO A 14 3.41 3.32 18.65
CA PRO A 14 4.48 2.57 18.00
C PRO A 14 3.97 1.41 17.14
N VAL A 15 2.93 0.72 17.59
CA VAL A 15 2.31 -0.40 16.84
C VAL A 15 1.59 0.12 15.59
N VAL A 16 0.88 1.26 15.71
CA VAL A 16 0.25 1.96 14.58
C VAL A 16 1.29 2.33 13.53
N LEU A 17 2.44 2.84 13.96
CA LEU A 17 3.54 3.23 13.09
C LEU A 17 4.16 2.01 12.39
N LEU A 18 4.50 0.96 13.17
CA LEU A 18 5.06 -0.29 12.64
C LEU A 18 4.14 -0.93 11.60
N MET A 19 2.84 -0.98 11.87
CA MET A 19 1.86 -1.52 10.92
C MET A 19 1.82 -0.72 9.62
N GLY A 20 1.82 0.61 9.71
CA GLY A 20 1.84 1.48 8.53
C GLY A 20 3.10 1.31 7.70
N ILE A 21 4.26 1.24 8.33
CA ILE A 21 5.55 1.03 7.67
C ILE A 21 5.58 -0.36 7.02
N SER A 22 5.13 -1.41 7.71
CA SER A 22 5.11 -2.78 7.17
C SER A 22 4.20 -2.91 5.95
N ALA A 23 3.01 -2.30 6.00
CA ALA A 23 2.09 -2.29 4.86
C ALA A 23 2.65 -1.50 3.66
N TRP A 24 3.33 -0.38 3.92
CA TRP A 24 4.02 0.38 2.87
C TRP A 24 5.19 -0.40 2.27
N GLN A 25 6.03 -1.03 3.10
CA GLN A 25 7.15 -1.87 2.64
C GLN A 25 6.66 -2.99 1.73
N PHE A 26 5.52 -3.60 2.04
CA PHE A 26 4.91 -4.59 1.16
C PHE A 26 4.60 -4.04 -0.23
N VAL A 27 3.97 -2.85 -0.32
CA VAL A 27 3.69 -2.19 -1.62
C VAL A 27 5.00 -1.86 -2.34
N GLN A 28 5.98 -1.33 -1.62
CA GLN A 28 7.28 -0.96 -2.15
C GLN A 28 8.03 -2.19 -2.70
N GLU A 29 8.15 -3.26 -1.93
CA GLU A 29 8.82 -4.50 -2.32
C GLU A 29 8.11 -5.16 -3.50
N SER A 30 6.77 -5.32 -3.43
CA SER A 30 5.98 -5.92 -4.50
C SER A 30 6.14 -5.19 -5.82
N THR A 31 6.12 -3.86 -5.80
CA THR A 31 6.22 -3.06 -7.02
C THR A 31 7.63 -2.99 -7.55
N SER A 32 8.66 -2.88 -6.70
CA SER A 32 10.07 -2.80 -7.12
C SER A 32 10.60 -4.12 -7.66
N VAL A 33 10.27 -5.25 -7.01
CA VAL A 33 10.66 -6.58 -7.50
C VAL A 33 9.83 -6.95 -8.73
N GLY A 34 8.52 -6.66 -8.70
CA GLY A 34 7.62 -6.91 -9.83
C GLY A 34 8.00 -6.13 -11.08
N LEU A 35 8.45 -4.88 -10.94
CA LEU A 35 8.90 -4.01 -12.01
C LEU A 35 10.03 -4.66 -12.83
N ARG A 36 11.01 -5.25 -12.17
CA ARG A 36 12.20 -5.87 -12.80
C ARG A 36 11.96 -7.32 -13.22
N ALA A 37 10.91 -7.96 -12.74
CA ALA A 37 10.70 -9.40 -12.79
C ALA A 37 10.80 -10.01 -14.20
N ILE A 38 10.27 -9.34 -15.23
CA ILE A 38 10.29 -9.83 -16.63
C ILE A 38 11.71 -9.79 -17.18
N VAL A 39 12.40 -8.68 -16.97
CA VAL A 39 13.73 -8.43 -17.52
C VAL A 39 14.78 -9.30 -16.86
N ASP A 40 14.75 -9.41 -15.54
CA ASP A 40 15.72 -10.20 -14.76
C ASP A 40 15.61 -11.71 -15.06
N ARG A 41 14.44 -12.15 -15.53
CA ARG A 41 14.19 -13.56 -15.90
C ARG A 41 13.98 -13.79 -17.39
N GLY A 42 14.42 -12.85 -18.23
CA GLY A 42 14.28 -12.90 -19.68
C GLY A 42 14.85 -14.17 -20.30
N ASP A 43 16.04 -14.65 -19.86
CA ASP A 43 16.66 -15.87 -20.33
C ASP A 43 15.83 -17.12 -20.05
N LEU A 44 15.12 -17.16 -18.91
CA LEU A 44 14.21 -18.25 -18.56
C LEU A 44 12.98 -18.23 -19.47
N LEU A 45 12.43 -17.03 -19.69
CA LEU A 45 11.22 -16.85 -20.50
C LEU A 45 11.44 -17.20 -21.99
N ARG A 46 12.68 -17.03 -22.51
CA ARG A 46 13.04 -17.42 -23.88
C ARG A 46 13.20 -18.93 -24.06
N LYS A 47 13.69 -19.63 -23.02
CA LYS A 47 13.95 -21.09 -23.09
C LYS A 47 12.70 -21.94 -22.85
N ILE A 48 11.77 -21.45 -22.08
CA ILE A 48 10.58 -22.19 -21.68
C ILE A 48 9.34 -21.37 -22.08
N HIS A 49 8.39 -21.98 -22.78
CA HIS A 49 7.12 -21.34 -23.11
C HIS A 49 6.27 -21.20 -21.84
N PHE A 50 6.55 -20.16 -21.06
CA PHE A 50 5.94 -19.90 -19.78
C PHE A 50 5.12 -18.60 -19.82
N PRO A 51 3.92 -18.57 -19.24
CA PRO A 51 3.13 -17.33 -19.23
C PRO A 51 3.83 -16.23 -18.41
N ASN A 52 4.22 -15.13 -19.05
CA ASN A 52 5.02 -14.04 -18.47
C ASN A 52 4.41 -13.44 -17.19
N TYR A 53 3.07 -13.44 -17.06
CA TYR A 53 2.41 -12.90 -15.86
C TYR A 53 2.74 -13.67 -14.59
N ILE A 54 3.04 -14.98 -14.70
CA ILE A 54 3.37 -15.83 -13.53
C ILE A 54 4.65 -15.34 -12.86
N VAL A 55 5.60 -14.80 -13.64
CA VAL A 55 6.85 -14.26 -13.11
C VAL A 55 6.59 -13.04 -12.22
N VAL A 56 5.71 -12.13 -12.66
CA VAL A 56 5.33 -10.96 -11.87
C VAL A 56 4.50 -11.37 -10.66
N VAL A 57 3.53 -12.27 -10.83
CA VAL A 57 2.71 -12.77 -9.71
C VAL A 57 3.57 -13.48 -8.67
N SER A 58 4.53 -14.33 -9.09
CA SER A 58 5.41 -15.02 -8.14
C SER A 58 6.29 -14.06 -7.34
N SER A 59 6.74 -12.96 -7.95
CA SER A 59 7.52 -11.94 -7.24
C SER A 59 6.67 -11.20 -6.19
N THR A 60 5.41 -10.86 -6.50
CA THR A 60 4.50 -10.22 -5.54
C THR A 60 4.08 -11.17 -4.41
N ILE A 61 3.99 -12.48 -4.67
CA ILE A 61 3.76 -13.48 -3.62
C ILE A 61 4.98 -13.57 -2.69
N GLY A 62 6.21 -13.47 -3.22
CA GLY A 62 7.41 -13.38 -2.40
C GLY A 62 7.35 -12.22 -1.41
N ALA A 63 6.99 -11.03 -1.88
CA ALA A 63 6.80 -9.86 -1.04
C ALA A 63 5.64 -10.05 -0.02
N LEU A 64 4.59 -10.79 -0.39
CA LEU A 64 3.50 -11.12 0.53
C LEU A 64 3.97 -12.02 1.69
N ILE A 65 4.89 -12.94 1.43
CA ILE A 65 5.50 -13.77 2.48
C ILE A 65 6.33 -12.92 3.43
N SER A 66 7.17 -12.01 2.90
CA SER A 66 7.91 -11.03 3.71
C SER A 66 6.98 -10.19 4.58
N PHE A 67 5.88 -9.71 4.00
CA PHE A 67 4.85 -8.96 4.72
C PHE A 67 4.18 -9.79 5.82
N ALA A 68 3.86 -11.06 5.56
CA ALA A 68 3.26 -11.94 6.57
C ALA A 68 4.19 -12.13 7.79
N ILE A 69 5.50 -12.28 7.57
CA ILE A 69 6.49 -12.36 8.64
C ILE A 69 6.52 -11.05 9.44
N ASN A 70 6.60 -9.90 8.77
CA ASN A 70 6.57 -8.59 9.42
C ASN A 70 5.25 -8.36 10.19
N PHE A 71 4.14 -8.83 9.65
CA PHE A 71 2.84 -8.75 10.33
C PHE A 71 2.78 -9.55 11.63
N VAL A 72 3.40 -10.75 11.66
CA VAL A 72 3.54 -11.52 12.91
C VAL A 72 4.32 -10.72 13.95
N VAL A 73 5.40 -10.03 13.57
CA VAL A 73 6.15 -9.16 14.48
C VAL A 73 5.29 -8.03 15.02
N VAL A 74 4.50 -7.38 14.14
CA VAL A 74 3.54 -6.33 14.56
C VAL A 74 2.51 -6.87 15.55
N LEU A 75 1.98 -8.08 15.32
CA LEU A 75 1.04 -8.72 16.25
C LEU A 75 1.68 -9.00 17.61
N LEU A 76 2.93 -9.47 17.65
CA LEU A 76 3.65 -9.67 18.91
C LEU A 76 3.81 -8.35 19.66
N PHE A 77 4.20 -7.27 18.99
CA PHE A 77 4.25 -5.94 19.60
C PHE A 77 2.90 -5.46 20.08
N ALA A 78 1.83 -5.71 19.34
CA ALA A 78 0.45 -5.37 19.73
C ALA A 78 0.04 -6.09 21.03
N LEU A 79 0.42 -7.36 21.19
CA LEU A 79 0.19 -8.14 22.41
C LEU A 79 0.97 -7.57 23.60
N PHE A 80 2.25 -7.23 23.43
CA PHE A 80 3.07 -6.64 24.49
C PHE A 80 2.61 -5.25 24.94
N THR A 81 2.01 -4.48 24.04
CA THR A 81 1.47 -3.14 24.34
C THR A 81 0.02 -3.19 24.82
N HIS A 82 -0.53 -4.38 25.11
CA HIS A 82 -1.89 -4.58 25.60
C HIS A 82 -2.97 -3.93 24.70
N VAL A 83 -2.79 -4.01 23.37
CA VAL A 83 -3.80 -3.56 22.43
C VAL A 83 -5.03 -4.43 22.57
N HIS A 84 -6.19 -3.81 22.79
CA HIS A 84 -7.47 -4.50 22.85
C HIS A 84 -7.98 -4.82 21.45
N PHE A 85 -7.84 -6.08 21.04
CA PHE A 85 -8.37 -6.53 19.76
C PHE A 85 -9.89 -6.54 19.77
N THR A 86 -10.47 -5.87 18.78
CA THR A 86 -11.92 -5.82 18.59
C THR A 86 -12.32 -6.83 17.51
N TRP A 87 -13.60 -7.20 17.42
CA TRP A 87 -14.12 -8.05 16.36
C TRP A 87 -13.77 -7.57 14.92
N ARG A 88 -13.42 -6.28 14.76
CA ARG A 88 -12.98 -5.67 13.49
C ARG A 88 -11.70 -6.29 12.90
N VAL A 89 -10.93 -7.02 13.69
CA VAL A 89 -9.77 -7.80 13.22
C VAL A 89 -10.18 -8.79 12.12
N LEU A 90 -11.43 -9.26 12.10
CA LEU A 90 -11.98 -10.09 11.02
C LEU A 90 -12.05 -9.38 9.66
N LEU A 91 -11.94 -8.06 9.61
CA LEU A 91 -11.89 -7.28 8.37
C LEU A 91 -10.48 -7.18 7.78
N LEU A 92 -9.44 -7.54 8.53
CA LEU A 92 -8.04 -7.46 8.08
C LEU A 92 -7.77 -8.27 6.79
N PRO A 93 -8.28 -9.52 6.63
CA PRO A 93 -8.07 -10.25 5.38
C PRO A 93 -8.59 -9.49 4.16
N LEU A 94 -9.71 -8.80 4.29
CA LEU A 94 -10.27 -7.98 3.21
C LEU A 94 -9.37 -6.78 2.87
N ASN A 95 -8.82 -6.12 3.90
CA ASN A 95 -7.86 -5.03 3.70
C ASN A 95 -6.55 -5.55 3.06
N PHE A 96 -6.07 -6.73 3.45
CA PHE A 96 -4.87 -7.33 2.84
C PHE A 96 -5.11 -7.73 1.39
N ILE A 97 -6.29 -8.26 1.05
CA ILE A 97 -6.68 -8.53 -0.33
C ILE A 97 -6.69 -7.23 -1.15
N GLN A 98 -7.28 -6.15 -0.63
CA GLN A 98 -7.28 -4.85 -1.30
C GLN A 98 -5.85 -4.33 -1.51
N LEU A 99 -5.00 -4.42 -0.50
CA LEU A 99 -3.59 -4.00 -0.58
C LEU A 99 -2.82 -4.81 -1.65
N TYR A 100 -3.05 -6.14 -1.69
CA TYR A 100 -2.46 -7.03 -2.69
C TYR A 100 -2.94 -6.70 -4.11
N ILE A 101 -4.23 -6.42 -4.29
CA ILE A 101 -4.81 -6.01 -5.58
C ILE A 101 -4.11 -4.77 -6.13
N ILE A 102 -3.88 -3.76 -5.28
CA ILE A 102 -3.18 -2.53 -5.65
C ILE A 102 -1.74 -2.83 -6.03
N ALA A 103 -1.02 -3.56 -5.18
CA ALA A 103 0.39 -3.89 -5.38
C ALA A 103 0.61 -4.71 -6.67
N LEU A 104 -0.22 -5.72 -6.91
CA LEU A 104 -0.17 -6.55 -8.12
C LEU A 104 -0.50 -5.74 -9.38
N GLY A 105 -1.53 -4.90 -9.33
CA GLY A 105 -1.90 -4.04 -10.45
C GLY A 105 -0.78 -3.09 -10.86
N LEU A 106 -0.15 -2.44 -9.86
CA LEU A 106 1.01 -1.57 -10.08
C LEU A 106 2.22 -2.36 -10.60
N ALA A 107 2.51 -3.53 -10.03
CA ALA A 107 3.62 -4.38 -10.46
C ALA A 107 3.49 -4.80 -11.93
N LEU A 108 2.28 -5.21 -12.38
CA LEU A 108 2.01 -5.55 -13.77
C LEU A 108 2.17 -4.36 -14.72
N LEU A 109 1.69 -3.19 -14.31
CA LEU A 109 1.79 -1.97 -15.10
C LEU A 109 3.26 -1.53 -15.23
N LEU A 110 3.98 -1.46 -14.10
CA LEU A 110 5.37 -1.04 -14.04
C LEU A 110 6.30 -2.03 -14.76
N SER A 111 6.07 -3.34 -14.62
CA SER A 111 6.87 -4.34 -15.34
C SER A 111 6.75 -4.20 -16.84
N THR A 112 5.56 -3.87 -17.35
CA THR A 112 5.37 -3.60 -18.77
C THR A 112 6.11 -2.34 -19.20
N MET A 113 6.03 -1.26 -18.42
CA MET A 113 6.70 0.00 -18.73
C MET A 113 8.24 -0.17 -18.70
N TYR A 114 8.78 -0.94 -17.77
CA TYR A 114 10.21 -1.18 -17.61
C TYR A 114 10.83 -1.94 -18.78
N VAL A 115 10.09 -2.81 -19.45
CA VAL A 115 10.55 -3.47 -20.67
C VAL A 115 10.88 -2.46 -21.78
N TYR A 116 10.10 -1.38 -21.89
CA TYR A 116 10.30 -0.34 -22.89
C TYR A 116 11.27 0.76 -22.43
N PHE A 117 11.19 1.14 -21.18
CA PHE A 117 11.90 2.27 -20.58
C PHE A 117 12.57 1.86 -19.29
N ARG A 118 13.87 1.56 -19.33
CA ARG A 118 14.68 1.14 -18.16
C ARG A 118 14.72 2.19 -17.05
N ASP A 119 14.60 3.46 -17.40
CA ASP A 119 14.64 4.58 -16.45
C ASP A 119 13.42 4.65 -15.53
N ILE A 120 12.35 3.91 -15.85
CA ILE A 120 11.15 3.81 -15.00
C ILE A 120 11.48 3.36 -13.58
N SER A 121 12.52 2.53 -13.38
CA SER A 121 12.93 2.11 -12.04
C SER A 121 13.34 3.31 -11.18
N HIS A 122 14.16 4.21 -11.70
CA HIS A 122 14.60 5.39 -10.96
C HIS A 122 13.46 6.38 -10.70
N ILE A 123 12.58 6.56 -11.69
CA ILE A 123 11.38 7.41 -11.54
C ILE A 123 10.47 6.82 -10.46
N TRP A 124 10.29 5.51 -10.45
CA TRP A 124 9.46 4.82 -9.46
C TRP A 124 10.05 4.92 -8.06
N ASP A 125 11.36 4.77 -7.89
CA ASP A 125 12.04 4.90 -6.61
C ASP A 125 11.82 6.31 -6.00
N VAL A 126 11.95 7.36 -6.82
CA VAL A 126 11.65 8.75 -6.40
C VAL A 126 10.17 8.92 -6.06
N LEU A 127 9.27 8.38 -6.90
CA LEU A 127 7.84 8.47 -6.67
C LEU A 127 7.42 7.78 -5.37
N GLN A 128 8.00 6.62 -5.05
CA GLN A 128 7.76 5.92 -3.78
C GLN A 128 8.15 6.78 -2.57
N GLN A 129 9.28 7.49 -2.63
CA GLN A 129 9.69 8.40 -1.57
C GLN A 129 8.69 9.55 -1.39
N VAL A 130 8.27 10.16 -2.49
CA VAL A 130 7.25 11.23 -2.45
C VAL A 130 5.94 10.72 -1.85
N LEU A 131 5.47 9.55 -2.29
CA LEU A 131 4.23 8.94 -1.79
C LEU A 131 4.32 8.61 -0.29
N PHE A 132 5.47 8.10 0.18
CA PHE A 132 5.70 7.77 1.58
C PHE A 132 5.50 8.97 2.51
N TYR A 133 6.00 10.14 2.12
CA TYR A 133 5.84 11.38 2.90
C TYR A 133 4.48 12.05 2.66
N ALA A 134 3.91 11.91 1.48
CA ALA A 134 2.60 12.49 1.15
C ALA A 134 1.43 11.76 1.85
N MET A 135 1.60 10.48 2.16
CA MET A 135 0.59 9.68 2.85
C MET A 135 0.79 9.72 4.37
N PRO A 136 -0.27 9.56 5.17
CA PRO A 136 -0.18 9.52 6.63
C PRO A 136 0.39 8.19 7.13
N ILE A 137 1.63 7.85 6.72
CA ILE A 137 2.33 6.62 7.14
C ILE A 137 3.09 6.88 8.43
N ILE A 138 3.91 7.93 8.47
CA ILE A 138 4.76 8.26 9.62
C ILE A 138 3.99 9.07 10.67
N TYR A 139 3.08 9.93 10.23
CA TYR A 139 2.33 10.82 11.11
C TYR A 139 0.87 10.36 11.25
N PRO A 140 0.26 10.55 12.41
CA PRO A 140 -1.16 10.23 12.58
C PRO A 140 -2.04 11.25 11.83
N LEU A 141 -3.11 10.77 11.24
CA LEU A 141 -4.05 11.60 10.48
C LEU A 141 -4.71 12.68 11.36
N SER A 142 -4.86 12.41 12.67
CA SER A 142 -5.32 13.37 13.67
C SER A 142 -4.47 14.65 13.74
N MET A 143 -3.17 14.56 13.50
CA MET A 143 -2.29 15.73 13.41
C MET A 143 -2.63 16.63 12.23
N VAL A 144 -3.01 16.07 11.09
CA VAL A 144 -3.41 16.85 9.91
C VAL A 144 -4.72 17.57 10.19
N ILE A 145 -5.69 16.85 10.80
CA ILE A 145 -7.01 17.40 11.11
C ILE A 145 -6.94 18.51 12.17
N GLY A 146 -6.12 18.31 13.22
CA GLY A 146 -5.98 19.24 14.33
C GLY A 146 -4.97 20.38 14.12
N ASN A 147 -4.37 20.47 12.93
CA ASN A 147 -3.34 21.49 12.70
C ASN A 147 -3.93 22.87 12.44
N ASN A 148 -3.79 23.76 13.43
CA ASN A 148 -4.26 25.16 13.36
C ASN A 148 -3.60 25.97 12.24
N SER A 149 -2.37 25.60 11.81
CA SER A 149 -1.66 26.25 10.71
C SER A 149 -2.36 26.06 9.37
N LEU A 150 -3.19 25.04 9.23
CA LEU A 150 -3.94 24.72 8.01
C LEU A 150 -5.25 25.51 7.89
N ARG A 151 -5.50 26.51 8.74
CA ARG A 151 -6.66 27.42 8.69
C ARG A 151 -8.01 26.73 8.44
N GLY A 152 -8.23 25.56 9.04
CA GLY A 152 -9.47 24.78 8.89
C GLY A 152 -9.51 23.81 7.68
N TYR A 153 -8.50 23.83 6.81
CA TYR A 153 -8.42 22.88 5.67
C TYR A 153 -7.91 21.48 6.06
N GLY A 154 -7.51 21.25 7.33
CA GLY A 154 -6.96 19.97 7.78
C GLY A 154 -7.87 18.77 7.47
N LEU A 155 -9.18 18.92 7.68
CA LEU A 155 -10.15 17.88 7.36
C LEU A 155 -10.24 17.57 5.85
N LEU A 156 -10.17 18.61 5.02
CA LEU A 156 -10.20 18.47 3.56
C LEU A 156 -8.94 17.78 3.05
N ILE A 157 -7.77 18.17 3.57
CA ILE A 157 -6.49 17.54 3.23
C ILE A 157 -6.51 16.06 3.64
N ALA A 158 -6.96 15.74 4.85
CA ALA A 158 -7.11 14.38 5.32
C ALA A 158 -8.02 13.54 4.43
N LYS A 159 -9.16 14.09 3.98
CA LYS A 159 -10.05 13.42 3.03
C LYS A 159 -9.37 13.18 1.68
N ILE A 160 -8.63 14.15 1.15
CA ILE A 160 -7.89 14.00 -0.12
C ILE A 160 -6.83 12.92 0.02
N GLN A 161 -6.08 12.87 1.12
CA GLN A 161 -5.10 11.81 1.37
C GLN A 161 -5.76 10.41 1.39
N LEU A 162 -6.95 10.28 1.99
CA LEU A 162 -7.68 9.02 2.06
C LEU A 162 -8.41 8.64 0.75
N LEU A 163 -8.48 9.52 -0.25
CA LEU A 163 -8.90 9.14 -1.60
C LEU A 163 -7.83 8.30 -2.31
N ASN A 164 -6.56 8.40 -1.89
CA ASN A 164 -5.53 7.48 -2.35
C ASN A 164 -5.79 6.08 -1.79
N PRO A 165 -5.93 5.04 -2.65
CA PRO A 165 -6.31 3.71 -2.20
C PRO A 165 -5.26 3.05 -1.28
N ILE A 166 -3.97 3.37 -1.44
CA ILE A 166 -2.92 2.86 -0.56
C ILE A 166 -3.04 3.48 0.84
N ALA A 167 -3.20 4.81 0.91
CA ALA A 167 -3.36 5.50 2.18
C ALA A 167 -4.62 5.04 2.93
N GLN A 168 -5.73 4.87 2.19
CA GLN A 168 -6.99 4.40 2.76
C GLN A 168 -6.85 3.00 3.35
N VAL A 169 -6.28 2.03 2.60
CA VAL A 169 -6.18 0.66 3.09
C VAL A 169 -5.23 0.54 4.29
N ILE A 170 -4.11 1.30 4.30
CA ILE A 170 -3.21 1.36 5.45
C ILE A 170 -3.93 1.91 6.68
N GLN A 171 -4.73 2.95 6.50
CA GLN A 171 -5.49 3.56 7.59
C GLN A 171 -6.60 2.63 8.09
N ASP A 172 -7.27 1.89 7.21
CA ASP A 172 -8.28 0.90 7.58
C ASP A 172 -7.66 -0.28 8.36
N ILE A 173 -6.47 -0.75 7.97
CA ILE A 173 -5.73 -1.78 8.71
C ILE A 173 -5.42 -1.30 10.14
N ARG A 174 -4.93 -0.07 10.30
CA ARG A 174 -4.64 0.53 11.62
C ARG A 174 -5.89 0.65 12.48
N HIS A 175 -6.98 1.13 11.90
CA HIS A 175 -8.27 1.28 12.56
C HIS A 175 -8.82 -0.07 13.03
N ASN A 176 -8.75 -1.09 12.17
CA ASN A 176 -9.35 -2.39 12.45
C ASN A 176 -8.51 -3.23 13.43
N LEU A 177 -7.17 -3.07 13.41
CA LEU A 177 -6.28 -3.87 14.24
C LEU A 177 -6.03 -3.24 15.61
N ILE A 178 -5.76 -1.91 15.68
CA ILE A 178 -5.10 -1.34 16.85
C ILE A 178 -5.99 -0.35 17.60
N ALA A 179 -6.54 0.64 16.92
CA ALA A 179 -7.11 1.80 17.58
C ALA A 179 -8.29 2.41 16.79
N PRO A 180 -9.48 1.80 16.85
CA PRO A 180 -10.65 2.30 16.13
C PRO A 180 -11.06 3.71 16.58
N GLU A 181 -10.74 4.11 17.80
CA GLU A 181 -11.13 5.41 18.35
C GLU A 181 -10.20 6.55 17.93
N THR A 182 -8.89 6.25 17.77
CA THR A 182 -7.87 7.27 17.51
C THR A 182 -7.46 7.37 16.03
N GLN A 183 -7.80 6.36 15.21
CA GLN A 183 -7.44 6.29 13.80
C GLN A 183 -8.67 6.51 12.92
N PRO A 184 -8.96 7.78 12.53
CA PRO A 184 -10.09 8.06 11.65
C PRO A 184 -9.87 7.47 10.26
N THR A 185 -10.94 6.94 9.66
CA THR A 185 -10.96 6.38 8.31
C THR A 185 -11.88 7.18 7.40
N ILE A 186 -11.84 6.92 6.09
CA ILE A 186 -12.77 7.56 5.18
C ILE A 186 -14.23 7.23 5.52
N TRP A 187 -14.46 6.05 6.12
CA TRP A 187 -15.78 5.58 6.56
C TRP A 187 -16.35 6.41 7.72
N THR A 188 -15.47 6.86 8.63
CA THR A 188 -15.86 7.68 9.78
C THR A 188 -15.92 9.17 9.45
N MET A 189 -15.10 9.64 8.47
CA MET A 189 -14.96 11.06 8.14
C MET A 189 -15.96 11.56 7.11
N THR A 190 -16.62 10.69 6.37
CA THR A 190 -17.52 11.07 5.29
C THR A 190 -18.80 10.22 5.31
N SER A 191 -19.95 10.89 5.23
CA SER A 191 -21.26 10.22 5.06
C SER A 191 -21.59 9.95 3.58
N ASN A 192 -20.88 10.60 2.64
CA ASN A 192 -21.14 10.48 1.22
C ASN A 192 -20.67 9.11 0.70
N PRO A 193 -21.57 8.22 0.20
CA PRO A 193 -21.22 6.89 -0.27
C PRO A 193 -20.30 6.92 -1.48
N LEU A 194 -20.40 7.93 -2.35
CA LEU A 194 -19.53 8.06 -3.51
C LEU A 194 -18.07 8.24 -3.11
N LEU A 195 -17.79 9.11 -2.13
CA LEU A 195 -16.43 9.34 -1.64
C LEU A 195 -15.84 8.10 -0.95
N ARG A 196 -16.67 7.30 -0.29
CA ARG A 196 -16.25 6.02 0.31
C ARG A 196 -15.90 4.97 -0.73
N ALA A 197 -16.60 4.96 -1.87
CA ALA A 197 -16.38 4.00 -2.95
C ALA A 197 -15.11 4.31 -3.77
N VAL A 198 -14.69 5.57 -3.87
CA VAL A 198 -13.56 6.00 -4.71
C VAL A 198 -12.29 5.17 -4.49
N PRO A 199 -11.76 4.97 -3.28
CA PRO A 199 -10.52 4.22 -3.11
C PRO A 199 -10.65 2.75 -3.53
N ILE A 200 -11.82 2.13 -3.31
CA ILE A 200 -12.08 0.75 -3.71
C ILE A 200 -12.12 0.64 -5.24
N VAL A 201 -12.86 1.55 -5.87
CA VAL A 201 -12.96 1.60 -7.34
C VAL A 201 -11.58 1.84 -7.95
N LEU A 202 -10.78 2.75 -7.39
CA LEU A 202 -9.41 3.00 -7.84
C LEU A 202 -8.51 1.77 -7.67
N SER A 203 -8.65 1.00 -6.59
CA SER A 203 -7.91 -0.25 -6.40
C SER A 203 -8.18 -1.26 -7.51
N ILE A 204 -9.46 -1.45 -7.84
CA ILE A 204 -9.88 -2.34 -8.93
C ILE A 204 -9.42 -1.81 -10.29
N LEU A 205 -9.54 -0.51 -10.51
CA LEU A 205 -9.13 0.14 -11.75
C LEU A 205 -7.62 0.00 -11.99
N ILE A 206 -6.79 0.15 -10.97
CA ILE A 206 -5.33 -0.07 -11.04
C ILE A 206 -5.05 -1.51 -11.46
N LEU A 207 -5.72 -2.51 -10.87
CA LEU A 207 -5.54 -3.91 -11.27
C LEU A 207 -5.98 -4.15 -12.70
N VAL A 208 -7.16 -3.68 -13.09
CA VAL A 208 -7.71 -3.87 -14.45
C VAL A 208 -6.79 -3.23 -15.49
N LEU A 209 -6.33 -2.00 -15.24
CA LEU A 209 -5.37 -1.32 -16.11
C LEU A 209 -4.04 -2.07 -16.20
N GLY A 210 -3.49 -2.52 -15.06
CA GLY A 210 -2.26 -3.31 -15.03
C GLY A 210 -2.38 -4.57 -15.86
N VAL A 211 -3.45 -5.35 -15.65
CA VAL A 211 -3.72 -6.58 -16.41
C VAL A 211 -3.95 -6.30 -17.89
N TYR A 212 -4.70 -5.26 -18.22
CA TYR A 212 -4.99 -4.89 -19.61
C TYR A 212 -3.73 -4.49 -20.38
N VAL A 213 -2.94 -3.58 -19.81
CA VAL A 213 -1.69 -3.11 -20.41
C VAL A 213 -0.69 -4.26 -20.56
N PHE A 214 -0.57 -5.11 -19.53
CA PHE A 214 0.29 -6.26 -19.54
C PHE A 214 -0.10 -7.27 -20.65
N LYS A 215 -1.38 -7.67 -20.71
CA LYS A 215 -1.86 -8.60 -21.74
C LYS A 215 -1.68 -8.06 -23.16
N ARG A 216 -1.93 -6.79 -23.37
CA ARG A 216 -1.77 -6.15 -24.68
C ARG A 216 -0.32 -6.18 -25.19
N ASN A 217 0.65 -6.07 -24.27
CA ASN A 217 2.08 -6.01 -24.60
C ASN A 217 2.80 -7.36 -24.44
N ASN A 218 2.12 -8.40 -23.96
CA ASN A 218 2.72 -9.71 -23.65
C ASN A 218 3.48 -10.35 -24.83
N ARG A 219 3.01 -10.16 -26.08
CA ARG A 219 3.64 -10.70 -27.29
C ARG A 219 5.03 -10.09 -27.55
N LYS A 220 5.24 -8.85 -27.15
CA LYS A 220 6.50 -8.14 -27.36
C LYS A 220 7.59 -8.47 -26.35
N PHE A 221 7.23 -9.10 -25.22
CA PHE A 221 8.22 -9.49 -24.19
C PHE A 221 9.15 -10.64 -24.64
N ALA A 222 8.76 -11.40 -25.67
CA ALA A 222 9.59 -12.46 -26.24
C ALA A 222 10.70 -11.90 -27.16
N GLU A 223 10.61 -10.63 -27.56
CA GLU A 223 11.55 -9.98 -28.48
C GLU A 223 12.64 -9.19 -27.74
N VAL A 224 12.50 -8.98 -26.43
CA VAL A 224 13.42 -8.23 -25.57
C VAL A 224 14.24 -9.15 -24.69
#